data_c1a1e332940d218a3cd1356c215f6fa0
#
_entry.id   c1a1e332940d218a3cd1356c215f6fa0
#
_cell.length_a   1.000
_cell.length_b   1.000
_cell.length_c   1.000
_cell.angle_alpha   90.00
_cell.angle_beta   90.00
_cell.angle_gamma   90.00
#
_symmetry.space_group_name_H-M   'P 1'
#
loop_
_entity.id
_entity.type
_entity.pdbx_description
1 polymer ?
#
loop_
_entity_poly.entity_id
_entity_poly.type
_entity_poly.pdbx_seq_one_letter_code
_entity_poly.pdbx_strand_id
1 'polypeptide(L)'
;DSRNLQILNSLVQDAENVGKTPKEVEELLKKEVEGALKHYESQATKHYNLDFDPRKEIVGDNYDNYNEKHYGNNHYEGPDASHGTHVSGIIAGLPHGNEAQYGVAHKVAKIMTVRAVPDGDERDKDVANAIRYAVDNGAKILNMSFGKAVSPGKKHVWDAMKYAEKKGVLLVKAAGNDNQNIGENEYFPTN
;
A
#
# COMPACT_ATOMS: atom_id res chain seq x y z
N ASP A 1 6.20 -19.51 -31.79
CA ASP A 1 7.23 -20.14 -30.98
C ASP A 1 6.61 -21.28 -30.19
N SER A 2 7.18 -22.49 -30.28
CA SER A 2 6.60 -23.73 -29.70
C SER A 2 6.40 -23.65 -28.18
N ARG A 3 7.22 -22.88 -27.48
CA ARG A 3 7.14 -22.69 -26.02
C ARG A 3 5.91 -21.87 -25.63
N ASN A 4 5.58 -20.84 -26.38
CA ASN A 4 4.40 -20.02 -26.13
C ASN A 4 3.12 -20.80 -26.39
N LEU A 5 3.12 -21.67 -27.38
CA LEU A 5 1.98 -22.57 -27.68
C LEU A 5 1.79 -23.60 -26.56
N GLN A 6 2.87 -24.12 -25.97
CA GLN A 6 2.79 -25.05 -24.84
C GLN A 6 2.22 -24.37 -23.58
N ILE A 7 2.65 -23.14 -23.28
CA ILE A 7 2.11 -22.36 -22.16
C ILE A 7 0.63 -22.06 -22.38
N LEU A 8 0.25 -21.66 -23.60
CA LEU A 8 -1.15 -21.37 -23.91
C LEU A 8 -2.06 -22.62 -23.76
N ASN A 9 -1.59 -23.76 -24.26
CA ASN A 9 -2.31 -25.02 -24.15
C ASN A 9 -2.43 -25.48 -22.68
N SER A 10 -1.40 -25.29 -21.87
CA SER A 10 -1.46 -25.57 -20.42
C SER A 10 -2.49 -24.70 -19.73
N LEU A 11 -2.49 -23.39 -20.00
CA LEU A 11 -3.45 -22.45 -19.41
C LEU A 11 -4.91 -22.75 -19.82
N VAL A 12 -5.13 -23.15 -21.07
CA VAL A 12 -6.47 -23.56 -21.56
C VAL A 12 -6.92 -24.84 -20.84
N GLN A 13 -6.02 -25.81 -20.70
CA GLN A 13 -6.33 -27.09 -20.05
C GLN A 13 -6.60 -26.92 -18.55
N ASP A 14 -5.83 -26.05 -17.87
CA ASP A 14 -6.06 -25.71 -16.47
C ASP A 14 -7.40 -24.98 -16.26
N ALA A 15 -7.79 -24.13 -17.20
CA ALA A 15 -9.06 -23.43 -17.14
C ALA A 15 -10.28 -24.33 -17.45
N GLU A 16 -10.14 -25.29 -18.34
CA GLU A 16 -11.16 -26.33 -18.58
C GLU A 16 -11.36 -27.19 -17.33
N ASN A 17 -10.30 -27.51 -16.60
CA ASN A 17 -10.37 -28.25 -15.33
C ASN A 17 -11.15 -27.50 -14.24
N VAL A 18 -11.25 -26.17 -14.32
CA VAL A 18 -12.05 -25.33 -13.40
C VAL A 18 -13.40 -24.89 -14.02
N GLY A 19 -13.79 -25.50 -15.14
CA GLY A 19 -15.10 -25.29 -15.78
C GLY A 19 -15.23 -23.99 -16.57
N LYS A 20 -14.13 -23.39 -17.00
CA LYS A 20 -14.14 -22.19 -17.86
C LYS A 20 -14.10 -22.56 -19.34
N THR A 21 -14.83 -21.82 -20.14
CA THR A 21 -14.81 -21.96 -21.59
C THR A 21 -13.54 -21.31 -22.18
N PRO A 22 -13.07 -21.75 -23.37
CA PRO A 22 -11.92 -21.13 -24.04
C PRO A 22 -12.06 -19.63 -24.24
N LYS A 23 -13.28 -19.12 -24.44
CA LYS A 23 -13.55 -17.68 -24.58
C LYS A 23 -13.35 -16.92 -23.29
N GLU A 24 -13.78 -17.48 -22.16
CA GLU A 24 -13.57 -16.89 -20.83
C GLU A 24 -12.08 -16.86 -20.47
N VAL A 25 -11.32 -17.88 -20.90
CA VAL A 25 -9.86 -17.91 -20.75
C VAL A 25 -9.20 -16.82 -21.58
N GLU A 26 -9.60 -16.64 -22.82
CA GLU A 26 -9.10 -15.58 -23.69
C GLU A 26 -9.36 -14.18 -23.09
N GLU A 27 -10.55 -13.94 -22.56
CA GLU A 27 -10.90 -12.68 -21.91
C GLU A 27 -10.08 -12.43 -20.64
N LEU A 28 -9.83 -13.46 -19.83
CA LEU A 28 -8.97 -13.37 -18.65
C LEU A 28 -7.51 -13.06 -19.02
N LEU A 29 -6.97 -13.79 -20.00
CA LEU A 29 -5.61 -13.56 -20.47
C LEU A 29 -5.43 -12.16 -21.06
N LYS A 30 -6.38 -11.68 -21.84
CA LYS A 30 -6.38 -10.29 -22.33
C LYS A 30 -6.32 -9.29 -21.18
N LYS A 31 -7.18 -9.46 -20.19
CA LYS A 31 -7.21 -8.58 -19.01
C LYS A 31 -5.91 -8.61 -18.23
N GLU A 32 -5.28 -9.79 -18.07
CA GLU A 32 -3.98 -9.90 -17.40
C GLU A 32 -2.86 -9.23 -18.20
N VAL A 33 -2.82 -9.45 -19.51
CA VAL A 33 -1.83 -8.82 -20.41
C VAL A 33 -1.99 -7.31 -20.43
N GLU A 34 -3.21 -6.81 -20.55
CA GLU A 34 -3.50 -5.37 -20.48
C GLU A 34 -3.12 -4.77 -19.12
N GLY A 35 -3.40 -5.48 -18.02
CA GLY A 35 -2.99 -5.09 -16.68
C GLY A 35 -1.47 -5.03 -16.53
N ALA A 36 -0.78 -6.06 -16.99
CA ALA A 36 0.68 -6.11 -16.98
C ALA A 36 1.31 -5.00 -17.85
N LEU A 37 0.77 -4.78 -19.05
CA LEU A 37 1.23 -3.72 -19.94
C LEU A 37 1.09 -2.35 -19.27
N LYS A 38 -0.08 -2.04 -18.71
CA LYS A 38 -0.32 -0.80 -17.98
C LYS A 38 0.61 -0.62 -16.79
N HIS A 39 0.89 -1.69 -16.07
CA HIS A 39 1.83 -1.68 -14.95
C HIS A 39 3.24 -1.33 -15.39
N TYR A 40 3.79 -2.04 -16.39
CA TYR A 40 5.15 -1.79 -16.90
C TYR A 40 5.28 -0.44 -17.59
N GLU A 41 4.24 0.02 -18.30
CA GLU A 41 4.20 1.36 -18.87
C GLU A 41 4.24 2.43 -17.78
N SER A 42 3.48 2.25 -16.70
CA SER A 42 3.52 3.15 -15.53
C SER A 42 4.90 3.15 -14.87
N GLN A 43 5.53 2.00 -14.73
CA GLN A 43 6.90 1.93 -14.20
C GLN A 43 7.89 2.69 -15.11
N ALA A 44 7.87 2.43 -16.40
CA ALA A 44 8.80 3.04 -17.35
C ALA A 44 8.63 4.55 -17.49
N THR A 45 7.36 5.03 -17.53
CA THR A 45 7.06 6.44 -17.79
C THR A 45 7.00 7.30 -16.55
N LYS A 46 6.80 6.71 -15.36
CA LYS A 46 6.59 7.42 -14.10
C LYS A 46 7.63 7.04 -13.04
N HIS A 47 7.69 5.77 -12.62
CA HIS A 47 8.51 5.36 -11.46
C HIS A 47 10.01 5.46 -11.76
N TYR A 48 10.44 5.07 -12.95
CA TYR A 48 11.85 5.14 -13.38
C TYR A 48 12.19 6.41 -14.17
N ASN A 49 11.21 7.29 -14.37
CA ASN A 49 11.43 8.55 -15.06
C ASN A 49 11.81 9.62 -14.04
N LEU A 50 13.08 10.00 -14.02
CA LEU A 50 13.61 11.02 -13.10
C LEU A 50 13.08 12.43 -13.37
N ASP A 51 12.59 12.68 -14.58
CA ASP A 51 11.99 13.97 -14.97
C ASP A 51 10.50 14.07 -14.63
N PHE A 52 9.89 12.95 -14.20
CA PHE A 52 8.49 12.91 -13.83
C PHE A 52 8.29 13.27 -12.35
N ASP A 53 7.91 14.50 -12.08
CA ASP A 53 7.50 14.95 -10.74
C ASP A 53 6.06 15.52 -10.75
N PRO A 54 5.04 14.68 -10.59
CA PRO A 54 3.65 15.12 -10.56
C PRO A 54 3.24 15.76 -9.22
N ARG A 55 4.11 15.75 -8.20
CA ARG A 55 3.77 16.18 -6.86
C ARG A 55 3.33 17.64 -6.81
N LYS A 56 4.04 18.50 -7.52
CA LYS A 56 3.75 19.93 -7.57
C LYS A 56 2.35 20.24 -8.13
N GLU A 57 1.92 19.45 -9.13
CA GLU A 57 0.62 19.65 -9.78
C GLU A 57 -0.51 18.94 -9.06
N ILE A 58 -0.26 17.72 -8.54
CA ILE A 58 -1.29 16.87 -7.93
C ILE A 58 -1.45 17.14 -6.44
N VAL A 59 -0.35 17.21 -5.70
CA VAL A 59 -0.36 17.42 -4.24
C VAL A 59 -0.36 18.91 -3.91
N GLY A 60 0.40 19.71 -4.66
CA GLY A 60 0.42 21.16 -4.57
C GLY A 60 1.19 21.69 -3.35
N ASP A 61 2.01 20.86 -2.70
CA ASP A 61 2.82 21.24 -1.55
C ASP A 61 4.26 21.57 -1.92
N ASN A 62 4.97 22.18 -1.01
CA ASN A 62 6.43 22.29 -1.08
C ASN A 62 7.05 21.09 -0.34
N TYR A 63 7.54 20.08 -1.09
CA TYR A 63 8.06 18.85 -0.50
C TYR A 63 9.21 19.07 0.50
N ASP A 64 10.06 20.05 0.26
CA ASP A 64 11.22 20.34 1.13
C ASP A 64 10.82 21.04 2.44
N ASN A 65 9.59 21.56 2.51
CA ASN A 65 9.07 22.19 3.71
C ASN A 65 8.33 21.20 4.61
N TYR A 66 9.05 20.56 5.51
CA TYR A 66 8.48 19.62 6.49
C TYR A 66 7.57 20.26 7.56
N ASN A 67 7.52 21.58 7.63
CA ASN A 67 6.60 22.29 8.53
C ASN A 67 5.20 22.46 7.93
N GLU A 68 5.08 22.32 6.62
CA GLU A 68 3.79 22.34 5.93
C GLU A 68 3.01 21.05 6.21
N LYS A 69 1.80 21.20 6.74
CA LYS A 69 0.97 20.07 7.19
C LYS A 69 -0.40 20.02 6.52
N HIS A 70 -0.83 21.12 5.92
CA HIS A 70 -2.17 21.28 5.35
C HIS A 70 -2.12 21.15 3.83
N TYR A 71 -2.07 19.92 3.35
CA TYR A 71 -2.11 19.55 1.94
C TYR A 71 -2.80 18.19 1.77
N GLY A 72 -3.00 17.78 0.53
CA GLY A 72 -3.76 16.57 0.23
C GLY A 72 -5.26 16.82 0.19
N ASN A 73 -6.03 15.77 0.25
CA ASN A 73 -7.48 15.80 0.17
C ASN A 73 -8.12 14.65 0.98
N ASN A 74 -9.44 14.52 0.92
CA ASN A 74 -10.19 13.48 1.61
C ASN A 74 -10.50 12.23 0.75
N HIS A 75 -9.84 12.06 -0.40
CA HIS A 75 -9.97 10.88 -1.23
C HIS A 75 -9.13 9.73 -0.67
N TYR A 76 -9.75 8.85 0.08
CA TYR A 76 -9.06 7.73 0.75
C TYR A 76 -8.96 6.47 -0.12
N GLU A 77 -9.79 6.33 -1.14
CA GLU A 77 -9.81 5.13 -2.00
C GLU A 77 -8.58 5.07 -2.93
N GLY A 78 -8.24 6.19 -3.55
CA GLY A 78 -7.15 6.24 -4.52
C GLY A 78 -7.46 5.45 -5.80
N PRO A 79 -6.47 5.27 -6.68
CA PRO A 79 -6.62 4.46 -7.89
C PRO A 79 -6.64 2.96 -7.59
N ASP A 80 -6.04 2.52 -6.48
CA ASP A 80 -6.06 1.14 -5.99
C ASP A 80 -6.20 1.11 -4.47
N ALA A 81 -7.34 0.60 -4.00
CA ALA A 81 -7.64 0.46 -2.57
C ALA A 81 -7.38 -0.96 -2.04
N SER A 82 -6.85 -1.88 -2.85
CA SER A 82 -6.79 -3.33 -2.53
C SER A 82 -6.00 -3.62 -1.26
N HIS A 83 -4.79 -3.09 -1.13
CA HIS A 83 -3.94 -3.33 0.04
C HIS A 83 -4.56 -2.77 1.34
N GLY A 84 -5.00 -1.51 1.33
CA GLY A 84 -5.65 -0.89 2.50
C GLY A 84 -6.95 -1.58 2.90
N THR A 85 -7.76 -2.01 1.93
CA THR A 85 -8.98 -2.77 2.15
C THR A 85 -8.69 -4.13 2.77
N HIS A 86 -7.69 -4.86 2.25
CA HIS A 86 -7.28 -6.16 2.77
C HIS A 86 -6.79 -6.07 4.22
N VAL A 87 -5.89 -5.13 4.51
CA VAL A 87 -5.39 -4.88 5.87
C VAL A 87 -6.52 -4.51 6.82
N SER A 88 -7.41 -3.62 6.42
CA SER A 88 -8.57 -3.21 7.21
C SER A 88 -9.53 -4.37 7.46
N GLY A 89 -9.73 -5.23 6.47
CA GLY A 89 -10.54 -6.44 6.57
C GLY A 89 -9.99 -7.43 7.60
N ILE A 90 -8.68 -7.69 7.59
CA ILE A 90 -8.02 -8.54 8.59
C ILE A 90 -8.21 -7.98 10.01
N ILE A 91 -8.15 -6.67 10.18
CA ILE A 91 -8.33 -6.03 11.50
C ILE A 91 -9.79 -6.04 11.94
N ALA A 92 -10.70 -5.56 11.12
CA ALA A 92 -12.06 -5.20 11.54
C ALA A 92 -13.17 -5.57 10.55
N GLY A 93 -12.92 -6.44 9.58
CA GLY A 93 -13.94 -6.90 8.63
C GLY A 93 -15.12 -7.50 9.36
N LEU A 94 -16.34 -7.11 8.99
CA LEU A 94 -17.57 -7.66 9.54
C LEU A 94 -17.94 -8.95 8.80
N PRO A 95 -18.58 -9.93 9.49
CA PRO A 95 -19.07 -11.13 8.84
C PRO A 95 -20.11 -10.75 7.77
N HIS A 96 -20.06 -11.40 6.62
CA HIS A 96 -21.01 -11.21 5.53
C HIS A 96 -21.71 -12.53 5.20
N GLY A 97 -23.03 -12.52 5.22
CA GLY A 97 -23.85 -13.70 4.95
C GLY A 97 -23.54 -14.86 5.91
N ASN A 98 -23.35 -16.05 5.35
CA ASN A 98 -23.01 -17.27 6.08
C ASN A 98 -21.50 -17.52 6.18
N GLU A 99 -20.67 -16.58 5.74
CA GLU A 99 -19.22 -16.70 5.79
C GLU A 99 -18.69 -16.43 7.19
N ALA A 100 -17.88 -17.36 7.70
CA ALA A 100 -17.27 -17.23 9.02
C ALA A 100 -15.98 -16.37 9.02
N GLN A 101 -15.71 -15.65 7.93
CA GLN A 101 -14.54 -14.79 7.80
C GLN A 101 -14.86 -13.39 8.34
N TYR A 102 -14.14 -13.01 9.38
CA TYR A 102 -14.25 -11.70 10.01
C TYR A 102 -12.90 -11.26 10.57
N GLY A 103 -12.74 -9.95 10.72
CA GLY A 103 -11.53 -9.36 11.27
C GLY A 103 -11.32 -9.71 12.74
N VAL A 104 -10.06 -9.84 13.14
CA VAL A 104 -9.68 -10.27 14.50
C VAL A 104 -10.29 -9.37 15.59
N ALA A 105 -10.41 -8.09 15.33
CA ALA A 105 -10.93 -7.08 16.26
C ALA A 105 -12.30 -6.49 15.82
N HIS A 106 -13.07 -7.21 14.98
CA HIS A 106 -14.30 -6.70 14.35
C HIS A 106 -15.36 -6.16 15.33
N LYS A 107 -15.37 -6.64 16.57
CA LYS A 107 -16.34 -6.19 17.58
C LYS A 107 -15.97 -4.88 18.26
N VAL A 108 -14.69 -4.51 18.25
CA VAL A 108 -14.17 -3.42 19.09
C VAL A 108 -13.39 -2.36 18.31
N ALA A 109 -12.83 -2.70 17.14
CA ALA A 109 -12.07 -1.77 16.33
C ALA A 109 -12.96 -0.93 15.42
N LYS A 110 -12.55 0.32 15.24
CA LYS A 110 -13.02 1.22 14.18
C LYS A 110 -11.81 1.64 13.36
N ILE A 111 -11.95 1.65 12.04
CA ILE A 111 -10.89 2.00 11.12
C ILE A 111 -10.93 3.50 10.83
N MET A 112 -9.77 4.15 10.97
CA MET A 112 -9.48 5.47 10.43
C MET A 112 -8.48 5.29 9.29
N THR A 113 -8.92 5.50 8.06
CA THR A 113 -8.07 5.38 6.89
C THR A 113 -7.30 6.68 6.68
N VAL A 114 -5.97 6.58 6.60
CA VAL A 114 -5.08 7.67 6.22
C VAL A 114 -4.22 7.17 5.06
N ARG A 115 -4.51 7.62 3.85
CA ARG A 115 -3.77 7.23 2.65
C ARG A 115 -2.48 8.04 2.54
N ALA A 116 -1.36 7.43 2.88
CA ALA A 116 -0.05 8.07 2.94
C ALA A 116 0.98 7.48 1.97
N VAL A 117 0.70 6.30 1.40
CA VAL A 117 1.62 5.57 0.52
C VAL A 117 1.07 5.60 -0.91
N PRO A 118 1.83 6.14 -1.88
CA PRO A 118 1.45 6.13 -3.30
C PRO A 118 1.73 4.76 -3.94
N ASP A 119 1.50 4.66 -5.24
CA ASP A 119 2.06 3.58 -6.05
C ASP A 119 3.56 3.87 -6.24
N GLY A 120 4.38 3.25 -5.39
CA GLY A 120 5.82 3.51 -5.25
C GLY A 120 6.21 3.73 -3.78
N ASP A 121 7.43 4.22 -3.54
CA ASP A 121 7.96 4.42 -2.19
C ASP A 121 7.26 5.54 -1.43
N GLU A 122 7.10 5.33 -0.14
CA GLU A 122 6.57 6.31 0.81
C GLU A 122 7.43 7.56 0.86
N ARG A 123 6.80 8.72 0.87
CA ARG A 123 7.47 10.00 1.12
C ARG A 123 7.54 10.29 2.62
N ASP A 124 8.72 10.55 3.14
CA ASP A 124 8.96 10.76 4.58
C ASP A 124 8.12 11.89 5.17
N LYS A 125 7.94 12.98 4.42
CA LYS A 125 7.07 14.09 4.81
C LYS A 125 5.61 13.63 5.00
N ASP A 126 5.10 12.84 4.07
CA ASP A 126 3.72 12.37 4.09
C ASP A 126 3.50 11.38 5.23
N VAL A 127 4.43 10.46 5.45
CA VAL A 127 4.38 9.53 6.58
C VAL A 127 4.41 10.27 7.91
N ALA A 128 5.30 11.25 8.09
CA ALA A 128 5.37 12.03 9.31
C ALA A 128 4.08 12.80 9.58
N ASN A 129 3.48 13.41 8.55
CA ASN A 129 2.22 14.13 8.67
C ASN A 129 1.03 13.20 8.88
N ALA A 130 1.01 12.04 8.24
CA ALA A 130 -0.02 11.02 8.45
C ALA A 130 -0.05 10.49 9.88
N ILE A 131 1.13 10.20 10.47
CA ILE A 131 1.24 9.79 11.88
C ILE A 131 0.67 10.88 12.80
N ARG A 132 1.08 12.14 12.62
CA ARG A 132 0.58 13.25 13.44
C ARG A 132 -0.91 13.45 13.27
N TYR A 133 -1.41 13.45 12.04
CA TYR A 133 -2.84 13.56 11.75
C TYR A 133 -3.65 12.48 12.45
N ALA A 134 -3.25 11.21 12.34
CA ALA A 134 -3.95 10.11 12.98
C ALA A 134 -3.97 10.25 14.51
N VAL A 135 -2.85 10.63 15.11
CA VAL A 135 -2.73 10.88 16.56
C VAL A 135 -3.65 12.02 17.00
N ASP A 136 -3.63 13.14 16.28
CA ASP A 136 -4.40 14.34 16.61
C ASP A 136 -5.91 14.11 16.46
N ASN A 137 -6.31 13.18 15.58
CA ASN A 137 -7.69 12.75 15.39
C ASN A 137 -8.10 11.53 16.23
N GLY A 138 -7.30 11.16 17.22
CA GLY A 138 -7.70 10.23 18.28
C GLY A 138 -7.42 8.75 18.00
N ALA A 139 -6.61 8.41 17.00
CA ALA A 139 -6.13 7.04 16.81
C ALA A 139 -5.43 6.52 18.07
N LYS A 140 -5.67 5.26 18.40
CA LYS A 140 -5.04 4.58 19.55
C LYS A 140 -3.94 3.63 19.11
N ILE A 141 -4.06 3.11 17.90
CA ILE A 141 -3.12 2.18 17.28
C ILE A 141 -2.92 2.65 15.84
N LEU A 142 -1.68 2.74 15.39
CA LEU A 142 -1.33 2.96 13.98
C LEU A 142 -0.78 1.67 13.41
N ASN A 143 -1.45 1.12 12.42
CA ASN A 143 -0.96 0.00 11.63
C ASN A 143 -0.24 0.53 10.39
N MET A 144 1.07 0.26 10.30
CA MET A 144 1.96 0.75 9.25
C MET A 144 2.51 -0.42 8.44
N SER A 145 1.69 -0.97 7.53
CA SER A 145 2.05 -2.10 6.66
C SER A 145 2.84 -1.64 5.43
N PHE A 146 3.91 -0.90 5.64
CA PHE A 146 4.80 -0.38 4.61
C PHE A 146 6.23 -0.23 5.14
N GLY A 147 7.17 0.04 4.26
CA GLY A 147 8.55 0.33 4.62
C GLY A 147 9.47 0.35 3.40
N LYS A 148 10.65 0.91 3.58
CA LYS A 148 11.66 1.09 2.55
C LYS A 148 13.07 1.04 3.11
N ALA A 149 14.05 0.72 2.24
CA ALA A 149 15.45 0.64 2.62
C ALA A 149 16.12 2.03 2.79
N VAL A 150 15.65 3.04 2.06
CA VAL A 150 16.27 4.38 2.05
C VAL A 150 15.26 5.43 2.46
N SER A 151 15.59 6.20 3.50
CA SER A 151 14.72 7.25 4.06
C SER A 151 15.53 8.53 4.37
N PRO A 152 15.68 9.44 3.39
CA PRO A 152 16.45 10.67 3.57
C PRO A 152 15.93 11.58 4.69
N GLY A 153 14.60 11.61 4.86
CA GLY A 153 13.91 12.41 5.88
C GLY A 153 13.56 11.64 7.14
N LYS A 154 14.23 10.52 7.45
CA LYS A 154 13.92 9.62 8.58
C LYS A 154 13.74 10.34 9.92
N LYS A 155 14.50 11.41 10.15
CA LYS A 155 14.38 12.20 11.38
C LYS A 155 12.97 12.74 11.61
N HIS A 156 12.30 13.22 10.57
CA HIS A 156 10.95 13.78 10.66
C HIS A 156 9.91 12.70 11.01
N VAL A 157 10.08 11.50 10.46
CA VAL A 157 9.22 10.36 10.77
C VAL A 157 9.46 9.88 12.20
N TRP A 158 10.71 9.76 12.65
CA TRP A 158 11.01 9.42 14.04
C TRP A 158 10.47 10.45 15.04
N ASP A 159 10.55 11.75 14.72
CA ASP A 159 9.96 12.79 15.56
C ASP A 159 8.43 12.67 15.62
N ALA A 160 7.79 12.25 14.55
CA ALA A 160 6.34 11.95 14.54
C ALA A 160 6.01 10.68 15.33
N MET A 161 6.84 9.63 15.25
CA MET A 161 6.67 8.40 16.04
C MET A 161 6.84 8.69 17.55
N LYS A 162 7.86 9.46 17.93
CA LYS A 162 8.03 9.91 19.32
C LYS A 162 6.86 10.76 19.80
N TYR A 163 6.26 11.56 18.92
CA TYR A 163 5.06 12.29 19.23
C TYR A 163 3.88 11.36 19.53
N ALA A 164 3.69 10.33 18.68
CA ALA A 164 2.66 9.30 18.89
C ALA A 164 2.86 8.55 20.21
N GLU A 165 4.08 8.14 20.53
CA GLU A 165 4.44 7.49 21.78
C GLU A 165 4.10 8.36 23.00
N LYS A 166 4.48 9.64 22.97
CA LYS A 166 4.15 10.60 24.04
C LYS A 166 2.65 10.79 24.24
N LYS A 167 1.84 10.54 23.21
CA LYS A 167 0.37 10.57 23.25
C LYS A 167 -0.25 9.22 23.63
N GLY A 168 0.57 8.21 23.91
CA GLY A 168 0.12 6.87 24.28
C GLY A 168 -0.46 6.07 23.12
N VAL A 169 -0.06 6.38 21.89
CA VAL A 169 -0.50 5.67 20.68
C VAL A 169 0.47 4.54 20.36
N LEU A 170 -0.05 3.33 20.20
CA LEU A 170 0.73 2.15 19.82
C LEU A 170 1.03 2.19 18.32
N LEU A 171 2.31 2.01 17.98
CA LEU A 171 2.78 1.88 16.62
C LEU A 171 3.05 0.40 16.30
N VAL A 172 2.43 -0.12 15.25
CA VAL A 172 2.61 -1.48 14.77
C VAL A 172 3.13 -1.43 13.34
N LYS A 173 4.27 -2.02 13.09
CA LYS A 173 4.96 -1.98 11.81
C LYS A 173 5.27 -3.37 11.28
N ALA A 174 5.20 -3.55 9.96
CA ALA A 174 5.66 -4.76 9.28
C ALA A 174 7.20 -4.84 9.25
N ALA A 175 7.72 -6.07 9.38
CA ALA A 175 9.16 -6.33 9.25
C ALA A 175 9.66 -6.36 7.79
N GLY A 176 8.76 -6.26 6.81
CA GLY A 176 9.07 -6.42 5.39
C GLY A 176 8.89 -7.85 4.90
N ASN A 177 9.12 -8.05 3.60
CA ASN A 177 8.93 -9.32 2.90
C ASN A 177 10.22 -9.90 2.31
N ASP A 178 11.37 -9.27 2.58
CA ASP A 178 12.65 -9.59 1.94
C ASP A 178 13.42 -10.70 2.66
N ASN A 179 12.80 -11.34 3.67
CA ASN A 179 13.44 -12.38 4.50
C ASN A 179 14.78 -11.92 5.11
N GLN A 180 14.86 -10.66 5.53
CA GLN A 180 16.06 -10.08 6.11
C GLN A 180 15.95 -9.98 7.63
N ASN A 181 17.12 -10.06 8.29
CA ASN A 181 17.23 -9.74 9.71
C ASN A 181 17.22 -8.22 9.91
N ILE A 182 16.07 -7.67 10.32
CA ILE A 182 15.89 -6.24 10.55
C ILE A 182 16.70 -5.68 11.73
N GLY A 183 17.30 -6.54 12.55
CA GLY A 183 18.28 -6.15 13.58
C GLY A 183 19.66 -5.85 13.02
N GLU A 184 19.97 -6.35 11.83
CA GLU A 184 21.25 -6.15 11.15
C GLU A 184 21.14 -5.23 9.93
N ASN A 185 19.97 -5.19 9.29
CA ASN A 185 19.70 -4.39 8.12
C ASN A 185 18.67 -3.30 8.44
N GLU A 186 19.00 -2.07 8.10
CA GLU A 186 18.08 -0.95 8.28
C GLU A 186 16.88 -1.11 7.33
N TYR A 187 15.68 -1.17 7.90
CA TYR A 187 14.41 -1.19 7.15
C TYR A 187 13.44 -0.21 7.78
N PHE A 188 13.45 0.99 7.23
CA PHE A 188 12.76 2.13 7.82
C PHE A 188 11.23 2.03 7.70
N PRO A 189 10.47 2.41 8.75
CA PRO A 189 10.85 3.07 10.00
C PRO A 189 11.07 2.13 11.21
N THR A 190 11.53 0.89 11.02
CA THR A 190 11.71 -0.07 12.13
C THR A 190 12.95 0.18 12.99
N ASN A 191 14.03 0.71 12.41
CA ASN A 191 15.30 0.93 13.11
C ASN A 191 15.72 2.38 13.01
#